data_61cbf82cbbf505d6e9c9596dcc240202
#
_entry.id   61cbf82cbbf505d6e9c9596dcc240202
#
_cell.length_a   1.000
_cell.length_b   1.000
_cell.length_c   1.000
_cell.angle_alpha   90.00
_cell.angle_beta   90.00
_cell.angle_gamma   90.00
#
_symmetry.space_group_name_H-M   'P 1'
#
loop_
_entity.id
_entity.type
_entity.pdbx_description
1 polymer ?
#
loop_
_entity_poly.entity_id
_entity_poly.type
_entity_poly.pdbx_seq_one_letter_code
_entity_poly.pdbx_strand_id
1 'polypeptide(L)'
;MSKALLEIQNLHVRVEEMEILHGVDLAVGQDETHVLMGPNGTGKSTLGYAITGNPTYSVTGGSIIFNGEDITELPVNERAKKGIFLSFQNPLEVPGVTLSAFIRSALEQKTGDRLRLWDFKKKLKETMALLNMDESYAERDLNVGFSGGEKKKSEILQMLM
;
A
#
# COMPACT_ATOMS: atom_id res chain seq x y z
N MET A 1 15.63 5.06 23.23
CA MET A 1 15.64 4.92 21.76
C MET A 1 14.22 4.64 21.31
N SER A 2 13.64 5.47 20.47
CA SER A 2 12.30 5.19 19.91
C SER A 2 12.40 3.90 19.09
N LYS A 3 11.46 2.98 19.32
CA LYS A 3 11.39 1.73 18.57
C LYS A 3 11.08 2.06 17.13
N ALA A 4 11.84 1.53 16.16
CA ALA A 4 11.56 1.72 14.74
C ALA A 4 10.16 1.16 14.41
N LEU A 5 9.40 1.86 13.56
CA LEU A 5 8.12 1.40 13.02
C LEU A 5 8.35 0.31 11.98
N LEU A 6 9.30 0.54 11.07
CA LEU A 6 9.74 -0.42 10.06
C LEU A 6 11.25 -0.60 10.19
N GLU A 7 11.69 -1.85 10.27
CA GLU A 7 13.11 -2.19 10.31
C GLU A 7 13.38 -3.30 9.29
N ILE A 8 14.36 -3.06 8.45
CA ILE A 8 14.81 -3.99 7.42
C ILE A 8 16.25 -4.31 7.73
N GLN A 9 16.57 -5.59 7.82
CA GLN A 9 17.88 -6.08 8.21
C GLN A 9 18.42 -7.02 7.13
N ASN A 10 19.55 -6.63 6.53
CA ASN A 10 20.30 -7.42 5.55
C ASN A 10 19.38 -8.05 4.47
N LEU A 11 18.45 -7.25 3.91
CA LEU A 11 17.41 -7.74 3.02
C LEU A 11 17.95 -8.08 1.64
N HIS A 12 17.77 -9.31 1.22
CA HIS A 12 18.04 -9.83 -0.11
C HIS A 12 16.72 -10.13 -0.82
N VAL A 13 16.57 -9.65 -2.05
CA VAL A 13 15.34 -9.84 -2.84
C VAL A 13 15.69 -10.23 -4.26
N ARG A 14 15.01 -11.28 -4.74
CA ARG A 14 15.11 -11.79 -6.10
C ARG A 14 13.80 -11.59 -6.86
N VAL A 15 13.94 -11.31 -8.16
CA VAL A 15 12.85 -11.31 -9.13
C VAL A 15 13.21 -12.33 -10.20
N GLU A 16 12.39 -13.36 -10.37
CA GLU A 16 12.74 -14.51 -11.19
C GLU A 16 14.08 -15.10 -10.74
N GLU A 17 15.09 -15.14 -11.63
CA GLU A 17 16.43 -15.67 -11.33
C GLU A 17 17.45 -14.56 -10.96
N MET A 18 17.03 -13.28 -10.96
CA MET A 18 17.93 -12.16 -10.73
C MET A 18 17.78 -11.61 -9.32
N GLU A 19 18.85 -11.60 -8.56
CA GLU A 19 18.91 -10.87 -7.29
C GLU A 19 19.03 -9.36 -7.55
N ILE A 20 18.14 -8.58 -6.94
CA ILE A 20 18.05 -7.13 -7.13
C ILE A 20 18.49 -6.37 -5.89
N LEU A 21 18.15 -6.88 -4.70
CA LEU A 21 18.61 -6.30 -3.44
C LEU A 21 19.64 -7.24 -2.80
N HIS A 22 20.76 -6.66 -2.40
CA HIS A 22 21.96 -7.38 -1.95
C HIS A 22 22.32 -6.96 -0.51
N GLY A 23 21.46 -7.25 0.45
CA GLY A 23 21.74 -6.92 1.85
C GLY A 23 21.41 -5.47 2.22
N VAL A 24 20.15 -5.06 2.04
CA VAL A 24 19.69 -3.70 2.36
C VAL A 24 19.31 -3.61 3.84
N ASP A 25 19.82 -2.56 4.51
CA ASP A 25 19.44 -2.18 5.86
C ASP A 25 18.72 -0.84 5.84
N LEU A 26 17.58 -0.74 6.54
CA LEU A 26 16.80 0.48 6.68
C LEU A 26 16.02 0.45 8.00
N ALA A 27 16.03 1.57 8.72
CA ALA A 27 15.14 1.75 9.87
C ALA A 27 14.35 3.05 9.69
N VAL A 28 13.03 2.97 9.85
CA VAL A 28 12.11 4.11 9.77
C VAL A 28 11.38 4.21 11.10
N GLY A 29 11.50 5.35 11.77
CA GLY A 29 10.79 5.64 13.02
C GLY A 29 9.33 6.01 12.77
N GLN A 30 8.57 6.11 13.86
CA GLN A 30 7.21 6.61 13.79
C GLN A 30 7.24 8.10 13.40
N ASP A 31 6.28 8.52 12.56
CA ASP A 31 6.15 9.89 12.05
C ASP A 31 7.36 10.40 11.24
N GLU A 32 8.23 9.50 10.79
CA GLU A 32 9.36 9.84 9.93
C GLU A 32 9.00 9.70 8.45
N THR A 33 9.63 10.53 7.62
CA THR A 33 9.59 10.45 6.16
C THR A 33 10.97 10.14 5.63
N HIS A 34 11.13 9.00 4.97
CA HIS A 34 12.36 8.59 4.33
C HIS A 34 12.24 8.69 2.81
N VAL A 35 13.24 9.27 2.17
CA VAL A 35 13.30 9.43 0.71
C VAL A 35 14.42 8.56 0.15
N LEU A 36 14.06 7.59 -0.70
CA LEU A 36 15.02 6.76 -1.40
C LEU A 36 15.35 7.39 -2.76
N MET A 37 16.61 7.76 -2.95
CA MET A 37 17.10 8.35 -4.20
C MET A 37 18.17 7.47 -4.84
N GLY A 38 18.27 7.55 -6.15
CA GLY A 38 19.27 6.83 -6.94
C GLY A 38 18.82 6.65 -8.41
N PRO A 39 19.72 6.19 -9.28
CA PRO A 39 19.42 5.91 -10.69
C PRO A 39 18.30 4.88 -10.88
N ASN A 40 17.77 4.79 -12.10
CA ASN A 40 16.83 3.73 -12.44
C ASN A 40 17.53 2.36 -12.38
N GLY A 41 16.80 1.32 -11.99
CA GLY A 41 17.32 -0.05 -11.88
C GLY A 41 18.04 -0.36 -10.55
N THR A 42 18.17 0.58 -9.60
CA THR A 42 18.86 0.34 -8.31
C THR A 42 18.01 -0.34 -7.24
N GLY A 43 16.82 -0.84 -7.58
CA GLY A 43 15.99 -1.61 -6.63
C GLY A 43 15.04 -0.78 -5.74
N LYS A 44 14.90 0.55 -5.95
CA LYS A 44 14.00 1.38 -5.12
C LYS A 44 12.56 0.87 -5.08
N SER A 45 11.98 0.58 -6.25
CA SER A 45 10.63 0.02 -6.35
C SER A 45 10.57 -1.42 -5.83
N THR A 46 11.64 -2.20 -6.05
CA THR A 46 11.78 -3.57 -5.55
C THR A 46 11.66 -3.60 -4.02
N LEU A 47 12.28 -2.64 -3.32
CA LEU A 47 12.17 -2.54 -1.88
C LEU A 47 10.73 -2.31 -1.44
N GLY A 48 10.01 -1.38 -2.06
CA GLY A 48 8.59 -1.13 -1.77
C GLY A 48 7.72 -2.37 -2.01
N TYR A 49 7.92 -3.08 -3.11
CA TYR A 49 7.20 -4.32 -3.41
C TYR A 49 7.54 -5.46 -2.45
N ALA A 50 8.80 -5.58 -2.04
CA ALA A 50 9.21 -6.57 -1.04
C ALA A 50 8.57 -6.28 0.33
N ILE A 51 8.53 -5.01 0.78
CA ILE A 51 7.88 -4.60 2.02
C ILE A 51 6.38 -4.95 2.00
N THR A 52 5.70 -4.78 0.87
CA THR A 52 4.28 -5.13 0.75
C THR A 52 4.02 -6.63 0.57
N GLY A 53 5.06 -7.42 0.36
CA GLY A 53 4.94 -8.87 0.17
C GLY A 53 4.40 -9.27 -1.21
N ASN A 54 4.67 -8.49 -2.24
CA ASN A 54 4.29 -8.83 -3.61
C ASN A 54 4.96 -10.15 -4.03
N PRO A 55 4.19 -11.17 -4.44
CA PRO A 55 4.71 -12.53 -4.68
C PRO A 55 5.74 -12.64 -5.81
N THR A 56 5.81 -11.65 -6.70
CA THR A 56 6.85 -11.58 -7.74
C THR A 56 8.25 -11.31 -7.16
N TYR A 57 8.31 -10.75 -5.94
CA TYR A 57 9.53 -10.32 -5.28
C TYR A 57 9.84 -11.25 -4.11
N SER A 58 10.66 -12.26 -4.34
CA SER A 58 10.99 -13.27 -3.33
C SER A 58 12.10 -12.76 -2.40
N VAL A 59 11.83 -12.72 -1.11
CA VAL A 59 12.86 -12.49 -0.09
C VAL A 59 13.72 -13.77 0.01
N THR A 60 15.02 -13.63 -0.22
CA THR A 60 15.98 -14.74 -0.18
C THR A 60 16.88 -14.70 1.03
N GLY A 61 16.88 -13.60 1.77
CA GLY A 61 17.64 -13.44 3.01
C GLY A 61 17.29 -12.15 3.73
N GLY A 62 17.67 -12.07 4.99
CA GLY A 62 17.34 -10.94 5.85
C GLY A 62 15.93 -10.99 6.42
N SER A 63 15.48 -9.87 7.00
CA SER A 63 14.17 -9.77 7.62
C SER A 63 13.53 -8.40 7.44
N ILE A 64 12.19 -8.37 7.49
CA ILE A 64 11.35 -7.19 7.49
C ILE A 64 10.53 -7.20 8.77
N ILE A 65 10.79 -6.25 9.66
CA ILE A 65 10.12 -6.12 10.95
C ILE A 65 9.24 -4.87 10.91
N PHE A 66 7.95 -5.03 11.17
CA PHE A 66 6.99 -3.94 11.22
C PHE A 66 6.32 -3.88 12.59
N ASN A 67 6.41 -2.72 13.24
CA ASN A 67 5.91 -2.50 14.60
C ASN A 67 6.41 -3.55 15.62
N GLY A 68 7.64 -4.05 15.40
CA GLY A 68 8.30 -5.05 16.24
C GLY A 68 7.88 -6.50 15.99
N GLU A 69 7.14 -6.77 14.94
CA GLU A 69 6.74 -8.10 14.49
C GLU A 69 7.44 -8.42 13.16
N ASP A 70 8.01 -9.61 13.04
CA ASP A 70 8.57 -10.09 11.79
C ASP A 70 7.45 -10.41 10.81
N ILE A 71 7.46 -9.71 9.67
CA ILE A 71 6.47 -9.85 8.60
C ILE A 71 7.04 -10.46 7.33
N THR A 72 8.30 -10.93 7.38
CA THR A 72 9.04 -11.40 6.20
C THR A 72 8.28 -12.44 5.39
N GLU A 73 7.65 -13.39 6.05
CA GLU A 73 6.88 -14.47 5.42
C GLU A 73 5.37 -14.21 5.35
N LEU A 74 4.89 -13.08 5.88
CA LEU A 74 3.46 -12.78 5.84
C LEU A 74 2.99 -12.46 4.42
N PRO A 75 1.83 -12.99 3.99
CA PRO A 75 1.26 -12.67 2.69
C PRO A 75 0.76 -11.23 2.61
N VAL A 76 0.58 -10.72 1.38
CA VAL A 76 0.19 -9.33 1.07
C VAL A 76 -1.02 -8.86 1.88
N ASN A 77 -2.07 -9.68 1.95
CA ASN A 77 -3.31 -9.34 2.65
C ASN A 77 -3.10 -9.15 4.16
N GLU A 78 -2.24 -9.95 4.79
CA GLU A 78 -1.96 -9.81 6.22
C GLU A 78 -1.10 -8.57 6.51
N ARG A 79 -0.14 -8.24 5.64
CA ARG A 79 0.63 -7.00 5.74
C ARG A 79 -0.26 -5.76 5.53
N ALA A 80 -1.19 -5.82 4.58
CA ALA A 80 -2.16 -4.75 4.36
C ALA A 80 -3.07 -4.52 5.59
N LYS A 81 -3.54 -5.59 6.26
CA LYS A 81 -4.31 -5.49 7.50
C LYS A 81 -3.55 -4.81 8.63
N LYS A 82 -2.21 -4.95 8.66
CA LYS A 82 -1.35 -4.26 9.63
C LYS A 82 -1.16 -2.77 9.34
N GLY A 83 -1.65 -2.28 8.19
CA GLY A 83 -1.60 -0.87 7.80
C GLY A 83 -0.50 -0.52 6.81
N ILE A 84 0.16 -1.51 6.21
CA ILE A 84 1.12 -1.26 5.14
C ILE A 84 0.36 -0.97 3.85
N PHE A 85 0.60 0.19 3.26
CA PHE A 85 -0.03 0.64 2.01
C PHE A 85 1.04 1.06 1.01
N LEU A 86 0.87 0.68 -0.25
CA LEU A 86 1.72 1.10 -1.36
C LEU A 86 0.91 1.87 -2.39
N SER A 87 1.33 3.10 -2.69
CA SER A 87 0.83 3.87 -3.82
C SER A 87 1.61 3.51 -5.07
N PHE A 88 0.89 3.03 -6.09
CA PHE A 88 1.51 2.60 -7.34
C PHE A 88 1.84 3.78 -8.26
N GLN A 89 2.91 3.63 -9.05
CA GLN A 89 3.24 4.61 -10.08
C GLN A 89 2.15 4.68 -11.17
N ASN A 90 1.61 3.51 -11.54
CA ASN A 90 0.51 3.37 -12.49
C ASN A 90 -0.58 2.48 -11.86
N PRO A 91 -1.56 3.07 -11.16
CA PRO A 91 -2.66 2.31 -10.58
C PRO A 91 -3.48 1.60 -11.66
N LEU A 92 -3.80 0.34 -11.43
CA LEU A 92 -4.58 -0.48 -12.35
C LEU A 92 -6.03 0.01 -12.45
N GLU A 93 -6.61 -0.15 -13.63
CA GLU A 93 -8.04 0.02 -13.87
C GLU A 93 -8.76 -1.29 -13.61
N VAL A 94 -9.88 -1.24 -12.88
CA VAL A 94 -10.66 -2.44 -12.55
C VAL A 94 -12.11 -2.23 -13.02
N PRO A 95 -12.42 -2.57 -14.29
CA PRO A 95 -13.78 -2.47 -14.82
C PRO A 95 -14.76 -3.35 -14.05
N GLY A 96 -15.97 -2.86 -13.83
CA GLY A 96 -17.04 -3.57 -13.14
C GLY A 96 -16.98 -3.52 -11.61
N VAL A 97 -15.98 -2.86 -11.02
CA VAL A 97 -15.89 -2.67 -9.57
C VAL A 97 -15.84 -1.18 -9.28
N THR A 98 -16.89 -0.63 -8.66
CA THR A 98 -16.88 0.80 -8.31
C THR A 98 -15.88 1.12 -7.21
N LEU A 99 -15.37 2.35 -7.20
CA LEU A 99 -14.44 2.83 -6.18
C LEU A 99 -14.99 2.64 -4.76
N SER A 100 -16.28 2.94 -4.55
CA SER A 100 -16.94 2.75 -3.25
C SER A 100 -17.03 1.28 -2.86
N ALA A 101 -17.39 0.38 -3.79
CA ALA A 101 -17.47 -1.04 -3.52
C ALA A 101 -16.10 -1.64 -3.18
N PHE A 102 -15.06 -1.23 -3.90
CA PHE A 102 -13.68 -1.65 -3.64
C PHE A 102 -13.23 -1.25 -2.23
N ILE A 103 -13.36 0.05 -1.89
CA ILE A 103 -12.94 0.56 -0.57
C ILE A 103 -13.72 -0.13 0.55
N ARG A 104 -15.04 -0.30 0.39
CA ARG A 104 -15.87 -0.98 1.38
C ARG A 104 -15.43 -2.41 1.61
N SER A 105 -15.20 -3.17 0.53
CA SER A 105 -14.72 -4.54 0.62
C SER A 105 -13.37 -4.64 1.34
N ALA A 106 -12.43 -3.73 1.02
CA ALA A 106 -11.13 -3.69 1.66
C ALA A 106 -11.24 -3.41 3.17
N LEU A 107 -12.09 -2.47 3.57
CA LEU A 107 -12.33 -2.14 4.97
C LEU A 107 -12.99 -3.29 5.73
N GLU A 108 -14.00 -3.96 5.14
CA GLU A 108 -14.64 -5.13 5.75
C GLU A 108 -13.64 -6.28 5.94
N GLN A 109 -12.72 -6.48 5.01
CA GLN A 109 -11.64 -7.47 5.15
C GLN A 109 -10.61 -7.07 6.23
N LYS A 110 -10.32 -5.79 6.39
CA LYS A 110 -9.40 -5.29 7.40
C LYS A 110 -9.98 -5.40 8.82
N THR A 111 -11.25 -5.06 8.98
CA THR A 111 -11.92 -5.07 10.29
C THR A 111 -12.48 -6.43 10.70
N GLY A 112 -12.75 -7.30 9.73
CA GLY A 112 -13.46 -8.58 9.94
C GLY A 112 -14.98 -8.44 10.11
N ASP A 113 -15.49 -7.21 10.14
CA ASP A 113 -16.90 -6.89 10.38
C ASP A 113 -17.56 -6.27 9.14
N ARG A 114 -18.86 -6.47 9.02
CA ARG A 114 -19.67 -5.77 8.02
C ARG A 114 -19.88 -4.31 8.41
N LEU A 115 -19.50 -3.39 7.52
CA LEU A 115 -19.70 -1.98 7.74
C LEU A 115 -21.16 -1.57 7.56
N ARG A 116 -21.68 -0.76 8.46
CA ARG A 116 -22.99 -0.13 8.26
C ARG A 116 -22.90 0.82 7.08
N LEU A 117 -23.76 0.62 6.07
CA LEU A 117 -23.72 1.35 4.82
C LEU A 117 -23.80 2.87 5.00
N TRP A 118 -24.59 3.32 5.97
CA TRP A 118 -24.74 4.76 6.23
C TRP A 118 -23.45 5.38 6.79
N ASP A 119 -22.81 4.73 7.76
CA ASP A 119 -21.56 5.21 8.37
C ASP A 119 -20.41 5.21 7.34
N PHE A 120 -20.35 4.16 6.52
CA PHE A 120 -19.38 4.08 5.43
C PHE A 120 -19.56 5.21 4.42
N LYS A 121 -20.81 5.44 3.92
CA LYS A 121 -21.08 6.51 2.95
C LYS A 121 -20.79 7.88 3.50
N LYS A 122 -21.11 8.14 4.77
CA LYS A 122 -20.80 9.39 5.45
C LYS A 122 -19.28 9.64 5.47
N LYS A 123 -18.51 8.67 5.97
CA LYS A 123 -17.03 8.77 6.02
C LYS A 123 -16.42 8.94 4.63
N LEU A 124 -16.89 8.17 3.64
CA LEU A 124 -16.44 8.28 2.26
C LEU A 124 -16.62 9.70 1.71
N LYS A 125 -17.83 10.25 1.85
CA LYS A 125 -18.15 11.61 1.42
C LYS A 125 -17.28 12.67 2.11
N GLU A 126 -17.10 12.59 3.42
CA GLU A 126 -16.24 13.49 4.19
C GLU A 126 -14.78 13.43 3.70
N THR A 127 -14.27 12.22 3.45
CA THR A 127 -12.88 12.03 2.96
C THR A 127 -12.74 12.51 1.51
N MET A 128 -13.72 12.28 0.64
CA MET A 128 -13.72 12.80 -0.74
C MET A 128 -13.73 14.34 -0.75
N ALA A 129 -14.52 14.97 0.12
CA ALA A 129 -14.54 16.43 0.26
C ALA A 129 -13.19 16.99 0.69
N LEU A 130 -12.48 16.32 1.64
CA LEU A 130 -11.14 16.69 2.05
C LEU A 130 -10.14 16.70 0.89
N LEU A 131 -10.30 15.78 -0.07
CA LEU A 131 -9.45 15.65 -1.25
C LEU A 131 -9.91 16.52 -2.43
N ASN A 132 -10.96 17.33 -2.28
CA ASN A 132 -11.62 18.03 -3.38
C ASN A 132 -11.89 17.05 -4.56
N MET A 133 -12.49 15.92 -4.27
CA MET A 133 -12.89 14.88 -5.22
C MET A 133 -14.41 14.86 -5.32
N ASP A 134 -14.94 14.92 -6.55
CA ASP A 134 -16.37 14.90 -6.79
C ASP A 134 -16.99 13.57 -6.34
N GLU A 135 -18.13 13.62 -5.67
CA GLU A 135 -18.81 12.44 -5.12
C GLU A 135 -19.20 11.41 -6.18
N SER A 136 -19.40 11.84 -7.43
CA SER A 136 -19.74 10.94 -8.54
C SER A 136 -18.67 9.89 -8.82
N TYR A 137 -17.41 10.15 -8.45
CA TYR A 137 -16.33 9.17 -8.60
C TYR A 137 -16.52 7.93 -7.74
N ALA A 138 -17.26 8.02 -6.64
CA ALA A 138 -17.56 6.86 -5.79
C ALA A 138 -18.29 5.74 -6.53
N GLU A 139 -19.14 6.09 -7.49
CA GLU A 139 -19.95 5.15 -8.27
C GLU A 139 -19.34 4.80 -9.63
N ARG A 140 -18.16 5.35 -9.95
CA ARG A 140 -17.41 4.98 -11.16
C ARG A 140 -16.51 3.80 -10.90
N ASP A 141 -16.24 3.04 -11.92
CA ASP A 141 -15.30 1.92 -11.87
C ASP A 141 -13.89 2.38 -11.47
N LEU A 142 -13.23 1.61 -10.62
CA LEU A 142 -11.96 1.94 -10.02
C LEU A 142 -10.92 2.31 -11.09
N ASN A 143 -10.50 3.56 -11.08
CA ASN A 143 -9.50 4.16 -11.97
C ASN A 143 -9.84 4.16 -13.47
N VAL A 144 -10.99 3.64 -13.90
CA VAL A 144 -11.36 3.58 -15.32
C VAL A 144 -11.67 4.98 -15.85
N GLY A 145 -10.86 5.42 -16.82
CA GLY A 145 -10.99 6.74 -17.43
C GLY A 145 -10.69 7.90 -16.47
N PHE A 146 -10.01 7.65 -15.37
CA PHE A 146 -9.51 8.70 -14.47
C PHE A 146 -8.24 9.31 -15.07
N SER A 147 -8.12 10.63 -14.99
CA SER A 147 -6.85 11.32 -15.22
C SER A 147 -5.79 10.92 -14.19
N GLY A 148 -4.52 11.21 -14.48
CA GLY A 148 -3.44 10.91 -13.53
C GLY A 148 -3.64 11.52 -12.14
N GLY A 149 -4.16 12.76 -12.07
CA GLY A 149 -4.47 13.42 -10.81
C GLY A 149 -5.63 12.76 -10.05
N GLU A 150 -6.67 12.33 -10.77
CA GLU A 150 -7.82 11.62 -10.18
C GLU A 150 -7.42 10.23 -9.68
N LYS A 151 -6.56 9.50 -10.41
CA LYS A 151 -5.99 8.24 -9.96
C LYS A 151 -5.21 8.42 -8.65
N LYS A 152 -4.41 9.49 -8.53
CA LYS A 152 -3.70 9.79 -7.28
C LYS A 152 -4.64 10.16 -6.13
N LYS A 153 -5.67 10.95 -6.39
CA LYS A 153 -6.71 11.23 -5.37
C LYS A 153 -7.43 9.94 -4.94
N SER A 154 -7.73 9.04 -5.89
CA SER A 154 -8.32 7.72 -5.61
C SER A 154 -7.44 6.87 -4.68
N GLU A 155 -6.12 6.83 -4.91
CA GLU A 155 -5.19 6.11 -4.02
C GLU A 155 -5.11 6.74 -2.63
N ILE A 156 -5.03 8.09 -2.55
CA ILE A 156 -5.02 8.80 -1.27
C ILE A 156 -6.33 8.57 -0.50
N LEU A 157 -7.47 8.57 -1.21
CA LEU A 157 -8.77 8.24 -0.62
C LEU A 157 -8.75 6.84 0.00
N GLN A 158 -8.24 5.83 -0.71
CA GLN A 158 -8.09 4.47 -0.20
C GLN A 158 -7.22 4.41 1.06
N MET A 159 -6.14 5.18 1.10
CA MET A 159 -5.23 5.25 2.24
C MET A 159 -5.88 5.89 3.48
N LEU A 160 -6.73 6.91 3.28
CA LEU A 160 -7.38 7.66 4.36
C LEU A 160 -8.62 6.94 4.93
N MET A 161 -9.19 6.03 4.18
CA MET A 161 -10.35 5.23 4.59
C MET A 161 -9.97 4.06 5.48
#